data_569e661575ee07078c59eec98b3bb34e
#
_entry.id   569e661575ee07078c59eec98b3bb34e
#
_cell.length_a   1.000
_cell.length_b   1.000
_cell.length_c   1.000
_cell.angle_alpha   90.00
_cell.angle_beta   90.00
_cell.angle_gamma   90.00
#
_symmetry.space_group_name_H-M   'P 1'
#
loop_
_entity.id
_entity.type
_entity.pdbx_description
1 polymer ?
#
loop_
_entity_poly.entity_id
_entity_poly.type
_entity_poly.pdbx_seq_one_letter_code
_entity_poly.pdbx_strand_id
1 'polypeptide(L)' 'IGEKTILDLLRHFKSNRNIATAKIKDLKKIVGETRALLIYNYYKSR' A
#
# COMPACT_ATOMS: atom_id res chain seq x y z
N ILE A 1 4.94 -9.69 0.90
CA ILE A 1 5.25 -8.28 0.62
C ILE A 1 6.61 -7.95 1.22
N GLY A 2 7.49 -7.40 0.42
CA GLY A 2 8.83 -7.07 0.86
C GLY A 2 8.88 -5.77 1.66
N GLU A 3 9.93 -5.65 2.47
CA GLU A 3 10.18 -4.44 3.24
C GLU A 3 10.29 -3.20 2.36
N LYS A 4 10.94 -3.34 1.22
CA LYS A 4 11.11 -2.22 0.29
C LYS A 4 9.79 -1.64 -0.17
N THR A 5 8.82 -2.51 -0.44
CA THR A 5 7.50 -2.05 -0.88
C THR A 5 6.82 -1.24 0.21
N ILE A 6 6.91 -1.71 1.45
CA ILE A 6 6.33 -1.00 2.59
C ILE A 6 7.02 0.35 2.79
N LEU A 7 8.35 0.37 2.68
CA LEU A 7 9.10 1.61 2.82
C LEU A 7 8.74 2.62 1.72
N ASP A 8 8.58 2.15 0.49
CA ASP A 8 8.18 3.01 -0.62
C ASP A 8 6.80 3.62 -0.37
N LEU A 9 5.89 2.80 0.13
CA LEU A 9 4.54 3.28 0.45
C LEU A 9 4.57 4.31 1.56
N LEU A 10 5.38 4.07 2.59
CA LEU A 10 5.51 5.02 3.70
C LEU A 10 6.07 6.36 3.22
N ARG A 11 6.97 6.33 2.24
CA ARG A 11 7.51 7.55 1.65
C ARG A 11 6.45 8.33 0.90
N HIS A 12 5.57 7.63 0.19
CA HIS A 12 4.51 8.29 -0.59
C HIS A 12 3.35 8.75 0.28
N PHE A 13 2.94 7.91 1.23
CA PHE A 13 1.76 8.19 2.06
C PHE A 13 2.10 8.76 3.42
N LYS A 14 3.35 8.69 3.82
CA LYS A 14 3.89 9.23 5.07
C LYS A 14 3.53 8.48 6.34
N SER A 15 2.49 7.68 6.34
CA SER A 15 2.12 6.89 7.52
C SER A 15 1.34 5.64 7.14
N ASN A 16 1.36 4.66 8.06
CA ASN A 16 0.58 3.43 7.86
C ASN A 16 -0.90 3.72 7.75
N ARG A 17 -1.37 4.70 8.51
CA ARG A 17 -2.77 5.10 8.47
C ARG A 17 -3.17 5.58 7.08
N ASN A 18 -2.32 6.39 6.46
CA ASN A 18 -2.58 6.89 5.12
C ASN A 18 -2.60 5.76 4.10
N ILE A 19 -1.73 4.77 4.26
CA ILE A 19 -1.73 3.60 3.39
C ILE A 19 -3.03 2.81 3.55
N ALA A 20 -3.45 2.60 4.79
CA ALA A 20 -4.64 1.84 5.09
C ALA A 20 -5.92 2.49 4.53
N THR A 21 -5.94 3.81 4.46
CA THR A 21 -7.08 4.55 3.94
C THR A 21 -6.98 4.85 2.45
N ALA A 22 -5.84 4.57 1.84
CA ALA A 22 -5.63 4.85 0.42
C ALA A 22 -6.51 3.95 -0.44
N LYS A 23 -6.93 4.50 -1.57
CA LYS A 23 -7.70 3.75 -2.54
C LYS A 23 -6.79 2.80 -3.30
N ILE A 24 -7.35 1.68 -3.74
CA ILE A 24 -6.58 0.70 -4.49
C ILE A 24 -5.99 1.31 -5.77
N LYS A 25 -6.66 2.27 -6.36
CA LYS A 25 -6.15 2.97 -7.54
C LYS A 25 -4.82 3.68 -7.25
N ASP A 26 -4.72 4.29 -6.09
CA ASP A 26 -3.50 4.97 -5.69
C ASP A 26 -2.37 3.99 -5.44
N LEU A 27 -2.68 2.87 -4.80
CA LEU A 27 -1.71 1.82 -4.56
C LEU A 27 -1.20 1.23 -5.88
N LYS A 28 -2.09 1.03 -6.84
CA LYS A 28 -1.72 0.51 -8.15
C LYS A 28 -0.72 1.41 -8.86
N LYS A 29 -0.85 2.71 -8.71
CA LYS A 29 0.05 3.66 -9.34
C LYS A 29 1.46 3.57 -8.79
N ILE A 30 1.59 3.18 -7.54
CA ILE A 30 2.87 3.16 -6.85
C ILE A 30 3.55 1.79 -6.96
N VAL A 31 2.82 0.72 -6.68
CA VAL A 31 3.40 -0.62 -6.57
C VAL A 31 2.95 -1.61 -7.64
N GLY A 32 1.98 -1.24 -8.45
CA GLY A 32 1.43 -2.13 -9.46
C GLY A 32 0.22 -2.90 -8.95
N GLU A 33 -0.48 -3.54 -9.89
CA GLU A 33 -1.76 -4.19 -9.60
C GLU A 33 -1.67 -5.30 -8.57
N THR A 34 -0.77 -6.25 -8.77
CA THR A 34 -0.66 -7.42 -7.90
C THR A 34 -0.32 -7.02 -6.47
N ARG A 35 0.68 -6.18 -6.32
CA ARG A 35 1.10 -5.73 -4.99
C ARG A 35 0.05 -4.85 -4.34
N ALA A 36 -0.63 -4.04 -5.14
CA ALA A 36 -1.68 -3.18 -4.62
C ALA A 36 -2.80 -4.00 -3.98
N LEU A 37 -3.19 -5.09 -4.63
CA LEU A 37 -4.21 -5.98 -4.09
C LEU A 37 -3.77 -6.65 -2.80
N LEU A 38 -2.52 -7.10 -2.74
CA LEU A 38 -1.96 -7.72 -1.54
C LEU A 38 -1.95 -6.74 -0.37
N ILE A 39 -1.49 -5.52 -0.64
CA ILE A 39 -1.41 -4.49 0.39
C ILE A 39 -2.81 -4.08 0.86
N TYR A 40 -3.70 -3.87 -0.08
CA TYR A 40 -5.07 -3.49 0.23
C TYR A 40 -5.73 -4.52 1.15
N ASN A 41 -5.59 -5.81 0.81
CA ASN A 41 -6.14 -6.88 1.61
C ASN A 41 -5.48 -6.98 2.98
N TYR A 42 -4.17 -6.77 3.03
CA TYR A 42 -3.43 -6.81 4.28
C TYR A 42 -3.96 -5.79 5.28
N TYR A 43 -4.09 -4.55 4.85
CA TYR A 43 -4.56 -3.49 5.73
C TYR A 43 -6.05 -3.59 6.03
N LYS A 44 -6.82 -4.10 5.08
CA LYS A 44 -8.25 -4.22 5.26
C LYS A 44 -8.64 -5.33 6.24
N SER A 45 -7.86 -6.42 6.26
CA SER A 45 -8.19 -7.53 7.16
C SER A 45 -7.69 -7.34 8.58
N ARG A 46 -7.02 -6.26 8.86
CA ARG A 46 -6.64 -5.92 10.22
C ARG A 46 -7.74 -5.08 10.86
#